data_940cdf5e1d8bb19e0c602bb24378f3c5
#
_entry.id   940cdf5e1d8bb19e0c602bb24378f3c5
#
_cell.length_a   1.000
_cell.length_b   1.000
_cell.length_c   1.000
_cell.angle_alpha   90.00
_cell.angle_beta   90.00
_cell.angle_gamma   90.00
#
_symmetry.space_group_name_H-M   'P 1'
#
loop_
_entity.id
_entity.type
_entity.pdbx_description
1 polymer ?
#
loop_
_entity_poly.entity_id
_entity_poly.type
_entity_poly.pdbx_seq_one_letter_code
_entity_poly.pdbx_strand_id
1 'polypeptide(L)'
;GQHGFENIGIAGHPEGSPDITQETINEFLLKKFELSQSQNLNLELVTQFFFDAGPFIKWCANLVQKNINLPVRVGFPGPASFKTLLNFGMMSGVGNSLNFLKKNSTKVTDLLTKTSNDEMLSQLADYSLEESPLKAFHCFPFGGFEKTCYWLNEIQSGEFTIENQKIKLHKKVF
;
A
#
# COMPACT_ATOMS: atom_id res chain seq x y z
N GLY A 1 25.68 9.16 2.47
CA GLY A 1 25.56 9.78 3.81
C GLY A 1 26.69 9.34 4.75
N GLN A 2 26.80 9.93 5.93
CA GLN A 2 27.86 9.65 6.92
C GLN A 2 28.00 8.18 7.31
N HIS A 3 26.96 7.35 7.10
CA HIS A 3 26.91 5.93 7.46
C HIS A 3 26.93 4.99 6.25
N GLY A 4 27.23 5.48 5.05
CA GLY A 4 27.32 4.66 3.84
C GLY A 4 25.99 4.21 3.24
N PHE A 5 24.85 4.71 3.74
CA PHE A 5 23.53 4.44 3.12
C PHE A 5 23.32 5.36 1.93
N GLU A 6 23.00 4.79 0.79
CA GLU A 6 22.71 5.50 -0.46
C GLU A 6 21.22 5.45 -0.79
N ASN A 7 20.53 4.38 -0.39
CA ASN A 7 19.11 4.16 -0.65
C ASN A 7 18.33 4.22 0.67
N ILE A 8 17.33 5.07 0.75
CA ILE A 8 16.56 5.33 1.96
C ILE A 8 15.07 5.29 1.66
N GLY A 9 14.35 4.38 2.34
CA GLY A 9 12.89 4.39 2.34
C GLY A 9 12.35 5.40 3.36
N ILE A 10 11.44 6.26 2.94
CA ILE A 10 10.73 7.20 3.82
C ILE A 10 9.23 6.97 3.77
N ALA A 11 8.53 7.30 4.86
CA ALA A 11 7.10 7.09 4.95
C ALA A 11 6.32 7.97 3.96
N GLY A 12 5.39 7.35 3.23
CA GLY A 12 4.36 7.98 2.42
C GLY A 12 2.98 7.86 3.07
N HIS A 13 2.19 8.92 3.04
CA HIS A 13 0.88 9.00 3.72
C HIS A 13 -0.25 9.37 2.74
N PRO A 14 -0.69 8.44 1.86
CA PRO A 14 -1.75 8.72 0.87
C PRO A 14 -3.08 9.12 1.51
N GLU A 15 -3.39 8.59 2.69
CA GLU A 15 -4.61 8.89 3.44
C GLU A 15 -4.40 9.86 4.61
N GLY A 16 -3.19 10.45 4.72
CA GLY A 16 -2.83 11.29 5.85
C GLY A 16 -2.39 10.50 7.08
N SER A 17 -2.47 11.13 8.23
CA SER A 17 -2.20 10.55 9.55
C SER A 17 -3.19 11.11 10.57
N PRO A 18 -3.63 10.34 11.56
CA PRO A 18 -4.52 10.86 12.61
C PRO A 18 -3.85 11.90 13.51
N ASP A 19 -2.52 11.83 13.64
CA ASP A 19 -1.75 12.60 14.63
C ASP A 19 -1.04 13.82 14.02
N ILE A 20 -0.99 13.94 12.69
CA ILE A 20 -0.21 14.96 11.97
C ILE A 20 -1.08 15.57 10.87
N THR A 21 -1.09 16.90 10.76
CA THR A 21 -1.86 17.57 9.70
C THR A 21 -1.28 17.29 8.31
N GLN A 22 -2.12 17.37 7.29
CA GLN A 22 -1.68 17.15 5.90
C GLN A 22 -0.65 18.18 5.45
N GLU A 23 -0.75 19.41 5.94
CA GLU A 23 0.22 20.49 5.67
C GLU A 23 1.60 20.11 6.21
N THR A 24 1.65 19.65 7.47
CA THR A 24 2.89 19.20 8.11
C THR A 24 3.51 18.00 7.38
N ILE A 25 2.68 17.01 7.00
CA ILE A 25 3.15 15.84 6.22
C ILE A 25 3.79 16.30 4.91
N ASN A 26 3.13 17.21 4.18
CA ASN A 26 3.63 17.72 2.90
C ASN A 26 4.91 18.55 3.07
N GLU A 27 4.98 19.38 4.09
CA GLU A 27 6.18 20.17 4.41
C GLU A 27 7.39 19.29 4.69
N PHE A 28 7.23 18.27 5.56
CA PHE A 28 8.32 17.36 5.86
C PHE A 28 8.72 16.47 4.68
N LEU A 29 7.78 16.07 3.85
CA LEU A 29 8.10 15.34 2.62
C LEU A 29 8.96 16.19 1.68
N LEU A 30 8.57 17.45 1.46
CA LEU A 30 9.34 18.37 0.62
C LEU A 30 10.76 18.59 1.18
N LYS A 31 10.89 18.87 2.48
CA LYS A 31 12.21 19.02 3.14
C LYS A 31 13.10 17.78 2.97
N LYS A 32 12.53 16.58 3.13
CA LYS A 32 13.30 15.33 2.92
C LYS A 32 13.72 15.16 1.46
N PHE A 33 12.84 15.50 0.52
CA PHE A 33 13.14 15.48 -0.91
C PHE A 33 14.28 16.45 -1.25
N GLU A 34 14.20 17.70 -0.82
CA GLU A 34 15.26 18.72 -1.03
C GLU A 34 16.60 18.30 -0.41
N LEU A 35 16.54 17.74 0.82
CA LEU A 35 17.73 17.22 1.49
C LEU A 35 18.38 16.08 0.70
N SER A 36 17.56 15.17 0.14
CA SER A 36 18.08 14.07 -0.66
C SER A 36 18.82 14.55 -1.92
N GLN A 37 18.27 15.55 -2.58
CA GLN A 37 18.90 16.16 -3.76
C GLN A 37 20.26 16.79 -3.39
N SER A 38 20.32 17.52 -2.27
CA SER A 38 21.55 18.18 -1.82
C SER A 38 22.64 17.20 -1.37
N GLN A 39 22.27 16.01 -0.90
CA GLN A 39 23.19 14.99 -0.39
C GLN A 39 23.39 13.80 -1.35
N ASN A 40 22.81 13.86 -2.54
CA ASN A 40 22.84 12.78 -3.54
C ASN A 40 22.39 11.42 -2.96
N LEU A 41 21.24 11.42 -2.25
CA LEU A 41 20.63 10.23 -1.66
C LEU A 41 19.46 9.75 -2.54
N ASN A 42 19.37 8.45 -2.76
CA ASN A 42 18.23 7.84 -3.43
C ASN A 42 17.10 7.62 -2.42
N LEU A 43 16.03 8.39 -2.55
CA LEU A 43 14.83 8.18 -1.74
C LEU A 43 13.79 7.35 -2.48
N GLU A 44 13.10 6.48 -1.75
CA GLU A 44 11.83 5.88 -2.16
C GLU A 44 10.76 6.14 -1.10
N LEU A 45 9.52 6.33 -1.53
CA LEU A 45 8.36 6.43 -0.65
C LEU A 45 7.80 5.04 -0.38
N VAL A 46 7.68 4.66 0.89
CA VAL A 46 7.00 3.43 1.32
C VAL A 46 5.71 3.83 2.01
N THR A 47 4.56 3.45 1.45
CA THR A 47 3.28 3.86 2.04
C THR A 47 2.86 2.94 3.17
N GLN A 48 2.00 3.47 4.06
CA GLN A 48 1.17 2.66 4.92
C GLN A 48 0.27 1.77 4.04
N PHE A 49 -0.21 0.65 4.57
CA PHE A 49 -1.22 -0.15 3.89
C PHE A 49 -2.57 0.58 3.85
N PHE A 50 -3.38 0.26 2.87
CA PHE A 50 -4.75 0.77 2.70
C PHE A 50 -5.61 -0.28 1.97
N PHE A 51 -6.90 0.04 1.76
CA PHE A 51 -7.87 -0.87 1.15
C PHE A 51 -8.58 -0.25 -0.07
N ASP A 52 -8.28 1.00 -0.40
CA ASP A 52 -8.85 1.75 -1.51
C ASP A 52 -7.73 2.40 -2.32
N ALA A 53 -7.61 2.04 -3.60
CA ALA A 53 -6.59 2.59 -4.49
C ALA A 53 -6.82 4.07 -4.85
N GLY A 54 -8.05 4.56 -4.77
CA GLY A 54 -8.40 5.91 -5.20
C GLY A 54 -7.61 7.03 -4.50
N PRO A 55 -7.55 7.07 -3.15
CA PRO A 55 -6.73 8.05 -2.43
C PRO A 55 -5.25 7.98 -2.80
N PHE A 56 -4.70 6.78 -2.98
CA PHE A 56 -3.31 6.57 -3.37
C PHE A 56 -3.01 7.15 -4.77
N ILE A 57 -3.85 6.86 -5.77
CA ILE A 57 -3.69 7.36 -7.13
C ILE A 57 -3.74 8.90 -7.15
N LYS A 58 -4.68 9.51 -6.40
CA LYS A 58 -4.77 10.97 -6.26
C LYS A 58 -3.52 11.55 -5.58
N TRP A 59 -3.02 10.88 -4.56
CA TRP A 59 -1.80 11.31 -3.86
C TRP A 59 -0.58 11.25 -4.79
N CYS A 60 -0.42 10.20 -5.59
CA CYS A 60 0.62 10.11 -6.61
C CYS A 60 0.54 11.25 -7.63
N ALA A 61 -0.67 11.57 -8.12
CA ALA A 61 -0.87 12.69 -9.02
C ALA A 61 -0.44 14.03 -8.38
N ASN A 62 -0.72 14.24 -7.09
CA ASN A 62 -0.26 15.42 -6.35
C ASN A 62 1.27 15.48 -6.21
N LEU A 63 1.95 14.34 -6.04
CA LEU A 63 3.42 14.31 -6.02
C LEU A 63 3.99 14.78 -7.36
N VAL A 64 3.47 14.26 -8.47
CA VAL A 64 3.88 14.66 -9.83
C VAL A 64 3.65 16.15 -10.06
N GLN A 65 2.48 16.69 -9.69
CA GLN A 65 2.17 18.12 -9.80
C GLN A 65 3.13 19.00 -9.01
N LYS A 66 3.67 18.51 -7.90
CA LYS A 66 4.67 19.20 -7.07
C LYS A 66 6.12 18.94 -7.51
N ASN A 67 6.32 18.27 -8.65
CA ASN A 67 7.65 17.83 -9.14
C ASN A 67 8.43 16.96 -8.13
N ILE A 68 7.74 16.23 -7.27
CA ILE A 68 8.34 15.25 -6.35
C ILE A 68 8.39 13.89 -7.06
N ASN A 69 9.43 13.69 -7.87
CA ASN A 69 9.59 12.50 -8.71
C ASN A 69 10.30 11.37 -7.95
N LEU A 70 9.71 10.91 -6.84
CA LEU A 70 10.21 9.79 -6.06
C LEU A 70 9.52 8.48 -6.47
N PRO A 71 10.25 7.36 -6.56
CA PRO A 71 9.63 6.06 -6.72
C PRO A 71 8.79 5.72 -5.48
N VAL A 72 7.63 5.11 -5.72
CA VAL A 72 6.70 4.74 -4.65
C VAL A 72 6.61 3.23 -4.57
N ARG A 73 6.78 2.72 -3.36
CA ARG A 73 6.51 1.35 -2.95
C ARG A 73 5.20 1.33 -2.19
N VAL A 74 4.15 0.77 -2.79
CA VAL A 74 2.80 0.76 -2.21
C VAL A 74 2.65 -0.32 -1.16
N GLY A 75 2.16 0.05 0.02
CA GLY A 75 1.86 -0.87 1.10
C GLY A 75 0.49 -1.54 0.93
N PHE A 76 0.42 -2.84 1.13
CA PHE A 76 -0.83 -3.59 1.17
C PHE A 76 -0.79 -4.68 2.24
N PRO A 77 -1.93 -5.04 2.86
CA PRO A 77 -1.96 -6.12 3.83
C PRO A 77 -1.91 -7.48 3.14
N GLY A 78 -1.05 -8.37 3.63
CA GLY A 78 -1.06 -9.78 3.25
C GLY A 78 -2.31 -10.51 3.74
N PRO A 79 -2.47 -11.80 3.43
CA PRO A 79 -3.62 -12.60 3.82
C PRO A 79 -3.82 -12.61 5.33
N ALA A 80 -4.94 -12.05 5.80
CA ALA A 80 -5.27 -11.96 7.23
C ALA A 80 -6.79 -12.03 7.44
N SER A 81 -7.23 -12.32 8.67
CA SER A 81 -8.65 -12.26 8.99
C SER A 81 -9.13 -10.81 8.98
N PHE A 82 -10.43 -10.60 8.66
CA PHE A 82 -11.03 -9.26 8.71
C PHE A 82 -10.85 -8.60 10.08
N LYS A 83 -11.00 -9.36 11.18
CA LYS A 83 -10.78 -8.86 12.54
C LYS A 83 -9.36 -8.32 12.72
N THR A 84 -8.37 -9.06 12.22
CA THR A 84 -6.95 -8.64 12.25
C THR A 84 -6.76 -7.35 11.45
N LEU A 85 -7.26 -7.30 10.22
CA LEU A 85 -7.15 -6.11 9.36
C LEU A 85 -7.85 -4.89 9.97
N LEU A 86 -9.03 -5.08 10.58
CA LEU A 86 -9.76 -4.02 11.26
C LEU A 86 -8.96 -3.45 12.43
N ASN A 87 -8.39 -4.32 13.27
CA ASN A 87 -7.59 -3.90 14.41
C ASN A 87 -6.35 -3.09 13.97
N PHE A 88 -5.58 -3.61 13.02
CA PHE A 88 -4.42 -2.90 12.50
C PHE A 88 -4.80 -1.60 11.80
N GLY A 89 -5.89 -1.58 11.06
CA GLY A 89 -6.38 -0.39 10.39
C GLY A 89 -6.78 0.72 11.35
N MET A 90 -7.43 0.38 12.47
CA MET A 90 -7.76 1.36 13.52
C MET A 90 -6.50 1.89 14.20
N MET A 91 -5.52 1.04 14.49
CA MET A 91 -4.26 1.44 15.13
C MET A 91 -3.39 2.30 14.23
N SER A 92 -3.46 2.08 12.91
CA SER A 92 -2.61 2.77 11.92
C SER A 92 -3.25 4.02 11.32
N GLY A 93 -4.46 4.39 11.75
CA GLY A 93 -5.14 5.59 11.28
C GLY A 93 -5.65 5.55 9.84
N VAL A 94 -5.72 4.36 9.21
CA VAL A 94 -6.28 4.20 7.85
C VAL A 94 -7.82 4.14 7.86
N GLY A 95 -8.42 5.07 8.59
CA GLY A 95 -9.88 5.08 8.86
C GLY A 95 -10.74 5.28 7.62
N ASN A 96 -10.25 6.02 6.62
CA ASN A 96 -10.98 6.27 5.37
C ASN A 96 -11.11 4.98 4.56
N SER A 97 -10.04 4.24 4.37
CA SER A 97 -10.05 2.93 3.72
C SER A 97 -10.89 1.89 4.47
N LEU A 98 -10.86 1.91 5.81
CA LEU A 98 -11.73 1.04 6.61
C LEU A 98 -13.22 1.33 6.42
N ASN A 99 -13.58 2.60 6.28
CA ASN A 99 -14.96 3.00 5.97
C ASN A 99 -15.38 2.54 4.56
N PHE A 100 -14.45 2.56 3.61
CA PHE A 100 -14.69 2.00 2.26
C PHE A 100 -14.98 0.50 2.35
N LEU A 101 -14.18 -0.28 3.07
CA LEU A 101 -14.45 -1.71 3.29
C LEU A 101 -15.82 -1.96 3.94
N LYS A 102 -16.19 -1.18 4.95
CA LYS A 102 -17.50 -1.32 5.64
C LYS A 102 -18.66 -1.00 4.72
N LYS A 103 -18.56 0.01 3.87
CA LYS A 103 -19.62 0.43 2.94
C LYS A 103 -19.82 -0.55 1.79
N ASN A 104 -18.75 -1.14 1.28
CA ASN A 104 -18.78 -2.05 0.14
C ASN A 104 -19.11 -3.51 0.51
N SER A 105 -19.29 -3.78 1.79
CA SER A 105 -19.67 -5.09 2.30
C SER A 105 -21.17 -5.15 2.53
N THR A 106 -21.89 -5.87 1.69
CA THR A 106 -23.37 -5.96 1.74
C THR A 106 -23.89 -6.85 2.86
N LYS A 107 -23.04 -7.72 3.42
CA LYS A 107 -23.36 -8.61 4.57
C LYS A 107 -22.14 -8.82 5.45
N VAL A 108 -22.37 -8.98 6.76
CA VAL A 108 -21.30 -9.33 7.73
C VAL A 108 -20.56 -10.62 7.34
N THR A 109 -21.25 -11.56 6.72
CA THR A 109 -20.68 -12.80 6.17
C THR A 109 -19.71 -12.52 5.00
N ASP A 110 -20.00 -11.51 4.17
CA ASP A 110 -19.12 -11.10 3.08
C ASP A 110 -17.82 -10.44 3.61
N LEU A 111 -17.91 -9.74 4.74
CA LEU A 111 -16.76 -9.19 5.46
C LEU A 111 -15.83 -10.29 6.00
N LEU A 112 -16.38 -11.42 6.41
CA LEU A 112 -15.62 -12.55 6.93
C LEU A 112 -14.96 -13.39 5.83
N THR A 113 -15.49 -13.33 4.61
CA THR A 113 -15.01 -14.12 3.46
C THR A 113 -14.30 -13.31 2.38
N LYS A 114 -14.53 -11.98 2.32
CA LYS A 114 -13.95 -11.05 1.33
C LYS A 114 -12.82 -10.24 1.95
N THR A 115 -11.81 -10.89 2.47
CA THR A 115 -10.58 -10.22 2.92
C THR A 115 -9.51 -10.21 1.82
N SER A 116 -9.92 -10.20 0.57
CA SER A 116 -8.99 -10.08 -0.52
C SER A 116 -8.84 -8.60 -0.90
N ASN A 117 -7.61 -8.14 -0.93
CA ASN A 117 -7.24 -6.84 -1.50
C ASN A 117 -7.24 -6.90 -3.04
N ASP A 118 -7.88 -7.91 -3.63
CA ASP A 118 -7.74 -8.27 -5.03
C ASP A 118 -8.16 -7.14 -5.94
N GLU A 119 -9.30 -6.50 -5.65
CA GLU A 119 -9.80 -5.36 -6.43
C GLU A 119 -8.82 -4.19 -6.38
N MET A 120 -8.35 -3.84 -5.18
CA MET A 120 -7.34 -2.79 -4.99
C MET A 120 -6.03 -3.15 -5.70
N LEU A 121 -5.55 -4.39 -5.55
CA LEU A 121 -4.32 -4.84 -6.21
C LEU A 121 -4.45 -4.86 -7.73
N SER A 122 -5.61 -5.23 -8.27
CA SER A 122 -5.89 -5.15 -9.71
C SER A 122 -5.82 -3.71 -10.21
N GLN A 123 -6.48 -2.77 -9.54
CA GLN A 123 -6.44 -1.34 -9.89
C GLN A 123 -5.01 -0.78 -9.81
N LEU A 124 -4.24 -1.17 -8.81
CA LEU A 124 -2.84 -0.74 -8.67
C LEU A 124 -1.93 -1.39 -9.73
N ALA A 125 -2.20 -2.63 -10.13
CA ALA A 125 -1.48 -3.28 -11.21
C ALA A 125 -1.72 -2.55 -12.54
N ASP A 126 -2.98 -2.23 -12.85
CA ASP A 126 -3.32 -1.44 -14.04
C ASP A 126 -2.63 -0.07 -14.00
N TYR A 127 -2.70 0.64 -12.86
CA TYR A 127 -2.04 1.93 -12.67
C TYR A 127 -0.51 1.84 -12.80
N SER A 128 0.12 0.72 -12.46
CA SER A 128 1.56 0.52 -12.59
C SER A 128 2.04 0.39 -14.03
N LEU A 129 1.15 0.03 -14.96
CA LEU A 129 1.44 -0.06 -16.41
C LEU A 129 1.47 1.32 -17.07
N GLU A 130 0.91 2.34 -16.41
CA GLU A 130 0.96 3.72 -16.87
C GLU A 130 2.31 4.36 -16.49
N GLU A 131 2.56 5.57 -17.00
CA GLU A 131 3.69 6.38 -16.55
C GLU A 131 3.40 6.94 -15.14
N SER A 132 3.63 6.12 -14.12
CA SER A 132 3.27 6.40 -12.73
C SER A 132 4.48 6.29 -11.79
N PRO A 133 4.46 6.95 -10.62
CA PRO A 133 5.50 6.80 -9.60
C PRO A 133 5.50 5.43 -8.92
N LEU A 134 4.44 4.62 -9.05
CA LEU A 134 4.36 3.28 -8.47
C LEU A 134 5.39 2.34 -9.12
N LYS A 135 6.35 1.86 -8.35
CA LYS A 135 7.46 1.00 -8.84
C LYS A 135 7.52 -0.37 -8.16
N ALA A 136 6.93 -0.52 -6.97
CA ALA A 136 6.97 -1.78 -6.24
C ALA A 136 5.83 -1.91 -5.23
N PHE A 137 5.63 -3.12 -4.74
CA PHE A 137 4.67 -3.47 -3.70
C PHE A 137 5.39 -3.86 -2.41
N HIS A 138 4.82 -3.46 -1.26
CA HIS A 138 5.27 -3.80 0.07
C HIS A 138 4.15 -4.53 0.84
N CYS A 139 4.35 -5.80 1.15
CA CYS A 139 3.35 -6.62 1.83
C CYS A 139 3.54 -6.60 3.35
N PHE A 140 2.50 -6.21 4.09
CA PHE A 140 2.48 -6.27 5.56
C PHE A 140 1.94 -7.62 6.04
N PRO A 141 2.70 -8.46 6.75
CA PRO A 141 2.32 -9.83 7.08
C PRO A 141 1.41 -9.92 8.32
N PHE A 142 0.30 -9.21 8.32
CA PHE A 142 -0.63 -9.16 9.47
C PHE A 142 -1.28 -10.50 9.85
N GLY A 143 -1.43 -11.41 8.90
CA GLY A 143 -1.97 -12.74 9.12
C GLY A 143 -0.93 -13.81 9.48
N GLY A 144 0.32 -13.38 9.67
CA GLY A 144 1.48 -14.23 9.94
C GLY A 144 2.46 -14.27 8.76
N PHE A 145 3.73 -14.34 9.11
CA PHE A 145 4.83 -14.28 8.13
C PHE A 145 4.81 -15.49 7.17
N GLU A 146 4.70 -16.69 7.71
CA GLU A 146 4.72 -17.93 6.93
C GLU A 146 3.60 -17.97 5.89
N LYS A 147 2.36 -17.67 6.31
CA LYS A 147 1.19 -17.60 5.42
C LYS A 147 1.37 -16.56 4.33
N THR A 148 1.94 -15.40 4.67
CA THR A 148 2.19 -14.32 3.73
C THR A 148 3.27 -14.70 2.71
N CYS A 149 4.37 -15.32 3.16
CA CYS A 149 5.41 -15.81 2.27
C CYS A 149 4.89 -16.89 1.30
N TYR A 150 4.07 -17.81 1.79
CA TYR A 150 3.44 -18.81 0.92
C TYR A 150 2.59 -18.15 -0.15
N TRP A 151 1.70 -17.21 0.24
CA TRP A 151 0.84 -16.50 -0.69
C TRP A 151 1.64 -15.71 -1.74
N LEU A 152 2.70 -15.01 -1.31
CA LEU A 152 3.58 -14.27 -2.22
C LEU A 152 4.29 -15.19 -3.21
N ASN A 153 4.75 -16.37 -2.77
CA ASN A 153 5.39 -17.33 -3.64
C ASN A 153 4.44 -17.85 -4.72
N GLU A 154 3.17 -18.16 -4.37
CA GLU A 154 2.16 -18.59 -5.34
C GLU A 154 1.88 -17.48 -6.37
N ILE A 155 1.78 -16.20 -5.91
CA ILE A 155 1.61 -15.05 -6.81
C ILE A 155 2.82 -14.89 -7.73
N GLN A 156 4.04 -14.95 -7.20
CA GLN A 156 5.27 -14.77 -7.99
C GLN A 156 5.49 -15.91 -8.99
N SER A 157 5.06 -17.11 -8.66
CA SER A 157 5.14 -18.27 -9.56
C SER A 157 4.06 -18.28 -10.63
N GLY A 158 3.08 -17.38 -10.60
CA GLY A 158 1.93 -17.39 -11.50
C GLY A 158 0.90 -18.48 -11.18
N GLU A 159 0.96 -19.11 -10.01
CA GLU A 159 0.06 -20.18 -9.57
C GLU A 159 -1.30 -19.62 -9.10
N PHE A 160 -1.90 -18.75 -9.92
CA PHE A 160 -3.20 -18.14 -9.66
C PHE A 160 -3.95 -17.84 -10.95
N THR A 161 -5.27 -17.62 -10.81
CA THR A 161 -6.13 -17.05 -11.86
C THR A 161 -6.78 -15.77 -11.35
N ILE A 162 -7.13 -14.88 -12.27
CA ILE A 162 -7.94 -13.69 -11.94
C ILE A 162 -9.34 -13.90 -12.53
N GLU A 163 -10.35 -13.98 -11.67
CA GLU A 163 -11.75 -14.11 -12.05
C GLU A 163 -12.58 -13.03 -11.36
N ASN A 164 -13.26 -12.20 -12.14
CA ASN A 164 -14.06 -11.08 -11.62
C ASN A 164 -13.27 -10.17 -10.66
N GLN A 165 -12.06 -9.77 -11.04
CA GLN A 165 -11.11 -8.97 -10.24
C GLN A 165 -10.71 -9.63 -8.90
N LYS A 166 -10.79 -10.96 -8.81
CA LYS A 166 -10.37 -11.72 -7.63
C LYS A 166 -9.22 -12.64 -7.98
N ILE A 167 -8.21 -12.64 -7.14
CA ILE A 167 -7.08 -13.56 -7.22
C ILE A 167 -7.50 -14.89 -6.59
N LYS A 168 -7.47 -15.95 -7.38
CA LYS A 168 -7.68 -17.32 -6.91
C LYS A 168 -6.40 -18.11 -7.04
N LEU A 169 -5.82 -18.50 -5.93
CA LEU A 169 -4.68 -19.39 -5.94
C LEU A 169 -5.08 -20.80 -6.38
N HIS A 170 -4.23 -21.47 -7.16
CA HIS A 170 -4.47 -22.85 -7.61
C HIS A 170 -4.41 -23.84 -6.46
N LYS A 171 -3.66 -23.54 -5.40
CA LYS A 171 -3.59 -24.32 -4.16
C LYS A 171 -4.20 -23.53 -3.00
N LYS A 172 -4.92 -24.21 -2.11
CA LYS A 172 -5.43 -23.57 -0.89
C LYS A 172 -4.28 -23.20 0.03
N VAL A 173 -4.21 -21.93 0.41
CA VAL A 173 -3.33 -21.42 1.47
C VAL A 173 -4.10 -21.54 2.78
N PHE A 174 -3.98 -22.69 3.46
CA PHE A 174 -4.53 -22.99 4.80
C PHE A 174 -6.05 -22.91 4.94
#